data_45a8a28b0a3775f9f8e58493da8442af
#
_entry.id   45a8a28b0a3775f9f8e58493da8442af
#
_cell.length_a   1.000
_cell.length_b   1.000
_cell.length_c   1.000
_cell.angle_alpha   90.00
_cell.angle_beta   90.00
_cell.angle_gamma   90.00
#
_symmetry.space_group_name_H-M   'P 1'
#
loop_
_entity.id
_entity.type
_entity.pdbx_description
1 polymer ?
#
loop_
_entity_poly.entity_id
_entity_poly.type
_entity_poly.pdbx_seq_one_letter_code
_entity_poly.pdbx_strand_id
1 'polypeptide(L)'
;MDLRHTIALELNRGLVKQAVKEHPLKQIFWECTLRCNLHCRHCGSDCKVQSGQRDMPLEDFLKVLQSVKDSGADTHKIMVVVTGGEPLMRPDLEKCGRAFFEMEFPWGMVTNGYALTREKLSRLMAAGLRSMTISLDGFEADHDWLRGVPGSFARASSAIRMACSTPDLVFDVVTCVNSRNFGQLEQIKEFLISCGLREWRLFTIFPVGRAAGDKDLQLTNAQFRALLDFIKATRKEGRIKASYGCEGFLGNYEGDVRDYFFFCQAGISVGGVLSDGSISACTSIRSNYHQGNIYKDNFMDVWENRFQPYRAHSWMKTGECASCRWWKYCRGSGMHLRDDDGNLIVCHLKRLE
;
A
#
# COMPACT_ATOMS: atom_id res chain seq x y z
N MET A 1 -11.67 -25.70 -8.10
CA MET A 1 -10.26 -25.58 -7.63
C MET A 1 -9.60 -26.93 -7.83
N ASP A 2 -8.45 -26.98 -8.46
CA ASP A 2 -7.71 -28.23 -8.65
C ASP A 2 -6.97 -28.65 -7.36
N LEU A 3 -6.47 -29.90 -7.34
CA LEU A 3 -5.79 -30.46 -6.17
C LEU A 3 -4.50 -29.70 -5.83
N ARG A 4 -3.73 -29.27 -6.84
CA ARG A 4 -2.46 -28.55 -6.66
C ARG A 4 -2.69 -27.22 -5.96
N HIS A 5 -3.70 -26.47 -6.40
CA HIS A 5 -4.06 -25.19 -5.80
C HIS A 5 -4.54 -25.35 -4.34
N THR A 6 -5.32 -26.45 -4.07
CA THR A 6 -5.75 -26.75 -2.71
C THR A 6 -4.56 -27.05 -1.78
N ILE A 7 -3.60 -27.83 -2.25
CA ILE A 7 -2.37 -28.14 -1.48
C ILE A 7 -1.58 -26.86 -1.22
N ALA A 8 -1.41 -25.99 -2.22
CA ALA A 8 -0.69 -24.73 -2.07
C ALA A 8 -1.37 -23.80 -1.03
N LEU A 9 -2.69 -23.71 -1.03
CA LEU A 9 -3.45 -22.95 -0.03
C LEU A 9 -3.29 -23.51 1.39
N GLU A 10 -3.28 -24.85 1.56
CA GLU A 10 -3.07 -25.47 2.87
C GLU A 10 -1.64 -25.24 3.39
N LEU A 11 -0.64 -25.34 2.51
CA LEU A 11 0.76 -24.98 2.86
C LEU A 11 0.86 -23.53 3.28
N ASN A 12 0.30 -22.61 2.47
CA ASN A 12 0.28 -21.18 2.79
C ASN A 12 -0.42 -20.92 4.14
N ARG A 13 -1.52 -21.62 4.44
CA ARG A 13 -2.20 -21.52 5.73
C ARG A 13 -1.29 -21.85 6.92
N GLY A 14 -0.41 -22.85 6.74
CA GLY A 14 0.63 -23.17 7.73
C GLY A 14 1.62 -22.02 7.92
N LEU A 15 2.14 -21.47 6.82
CA LEU A 15 3.05 -20.33 6.84
C LEU A 15 2.42 -19.08 7.47
N VAL A 16 1.17 -18.80 7.17
CA VAL A 16 0.42 -17.67 7.79
C VAL A 16 0.28 -17.87 9.30
N LYS A 17 -0.02 -19.08 9.77
CA LYS A 17 -0.08 -19.35 11.22
C LYS A 17 1.25 -19.09 11.91
N GLN A 18 2.36 -19.50 11.28
CA GLN A 18 3.69 -19.25 11.81
C GLN A 18 4.02 -17.76 11.81
N ALA A 19 3.75 -17.06 10.70
CA ALA A 19 3.96 -15.60 10.60
C ALA A 19 3.16 -14.83 11.66
N VAL A 20 1.92 -15.23 11.93
CA VAL A 20 1.09 -14.63 13.01
C VAL A 20 1.67 -14.88 14.39
N LYS A 21 2.21 -16.08 14.64
CA LYS A 21 2.83 -16.43 15.93
C LYS A 21 4.12 -15.63 16.17
N GLU A 22 4.96 -15.53 15.16
CA GLU A 22 6.27 -14.85 15.24
C GLU A 22 6.16 -13.34 15.09
N HIS A 23 5.17 -12.87 14.34
CA HIS A 23 4.89 -11.47 13.96
C HIS A 23 6.15 -10.59 13.78
N PRO A 24 7.11 -11.02 12.95
CA PRO A 24 8.35 -10.29 12.75
C PRO A 24 8.07 -8.96 12.07
N LEU A 25 8.45 -7.85 12.70
CA LEU A 25 8.34 -6.52 12.07
C LEU A 25 9.29 -6.45 10.87
N LYS A 26 8.76 -6.17 9.67
CA LYS A 26 9.54 -6.06 8.42
C LYS A 26 9.38 -4.71 7.74
N GLN A 27 8.33 -3.99 8.09
CA GLN A 27 8.02 -2.71 7.46
C GLN A 27 7.31 -1.78 8.43
N ILE A 28 7.74 -0.52 8.45
CA ILE A 28 7.10 0.54 9.21
C ILE A 28 6.67 1.64 8.24
N PHE A 29 5.37 1.87 8.12
CA PHE A 29 4.85 3.03 7.42
C PHE A 29 4.92 4.27 8.31
N TRP A 30 5.42 5.35 7.76
CA TRP A 30 5.34 6.66 8.37
C TRP A 30 4.45 7.58 7.53
N GLU A 31 3.26 7.91 8.04
CA GLU A 31 2.43 8.96 7.48
C GLU A 31 2.98 10.31 7.92
N CYS A 32 4.00 10.79 7.23
CA CYS A 32 4.83 11.90 7.66
C CYS A 32 4.16 13.28 7.56
N THR A 33 3.07 13.38 6.80
CA THR A 33 2.29 14.60 6.56
C THR A 33 0.91 14.27 6.01
N LEU A 34 -0.10 15.09 6.26
CA LEU A 34 -1.38 15.07 5.54
C LEU A 34 -1.48 16.16 4.46
N ARG A 35 -0.43 16.94 4.25
CA ARG A 35 -0.38 17.90 3.14
C ARG A 35 -0.14 17.16 1.82
N CYS A 36 -0.88 17.56 0.78
CA CYS A 36 -0.74 17.01 -0.56
C CYS A 36 -0.94 18.10 -1.61
N ASN A 37 -0.15 18.07 -2.66
CA ASN A 37 -0.25 18.98 -3.80
C ASN A 37 -1.28 18.54 -4.86
N LEU A 38 -1.96 17.41 -4.66
CA LEU A 38 -3.05 16.91 -5.48
C LEU A 38 -4.35 16.81 -4.68
N HIS A 39 -5.48 16.69 -5.39
CA HIS A 39 -6.81 16.56 -4.80
C HIS A 39 -7.56 15.34 -5.37
N CYS A 40 -6.95 14.16 -5.19
CA CYS A 40 -7.45 12.92 -5.78
C CYS A 40 -8.88 12.58 -5.35
N ARG A 41 -9.76 12.23 -6.29
CA ARG A 41 -11.15 11.81 -6.03
C ARG A 41 -11.25 10.56 -5.15
N HIS A 42 -10.25 9.68 -5.23
CA HIS A 42 -10.19 8.41 -4.50
C HIS A 42 -9.35 8.46 -3.21
N CYS A 43 -8.99 9.63 -2.71
CA CYS A 43 -8.14 9.73 -1.52
C CYS A 43 -8.86 9.25 -0.25
N GLY A 44 -8.36 8.16 0.33
CA GLY A 44 -8.89 7.61 1.58
C GLY A 44 -8.58 8.47 2.81
N SER A 45 -7.51 9.29 2.77
CA SER A 45 -7.05 10.14 3.88
C SER A 45 -7.56 11.58 3.81
N ASP A 46 -8.33 11.94 2.78
CA ASP A 46 -8.81 13.32 2.53
C ASP A 46 -7.72 14.39 2.63
N CYS A 47 -6.51 14.08 2.14
CA CYS A 47 -5.37 14.98 2.16
C CYS A 47 -5.59 16.23 1.30
N LYS A 48 -5.08 17.38 1.77
CA LYS A 48 -5.27 18.71 1.18
C LYS A 48 -3.95 19.48 1.12
N VAL A 49 -3.91 20.57 0.35
CA VAL A 49 -2.73 21.45 0.27
C VAL A 49 -2.39 22.04 1.65
N GLN A 50 -3.43 22.47 2.37
CA GLN A 50 -3.30 22.88 3.76
C GLN A 50 -4.02 21.84 4.64
N SER A 51 -3.25 21.14 5.45
CA SER A 51 -3.78 20.24 6.46
C SER A 51 -4.01 21.04 7.76
N GLY A 52 -5.12 20.79 8.44
CA GLY A 52 -5.32 21.27 9.80
C GLY A 52 -4.38 20.61 10.81
N GLN A 53 -3.68 19.56 10.40
CA GLN A 53 -2.72 18.83 11.22
C GLN A 53 -1.28 19.22 10.86
N ARG A 54 -0.48 19.47 11.88
CA ARG A 54 0.95 19.71 11.74
C ARG A 54 1.67 18.43 11.26
N ASP A 55 2.70 18.61 10.43
CA ASP A 55 3.63 17.50 10.09
C ASP A 55 4.27 16.96 11.37
N MET A 56 4.36 15.64 11.50
CA MET A 56 5.06 15.03 12.63
C MET A 56 6.55 15.45 12.61
N PRO A 57 7.10 15.96 13.72
CA PRO A 57 8.53 16.22 13.83
C PRO A 57 9.35 14.95 13.57
N LEU A 58 10.46 15.09 12.86
CA LEU A 58 11.37 13.97 12.59
C LEU A 58 11.80 13.28 13.90
N GLU A 59 12.14 14.08 14.88
CA GLU A 59 12.64 13.64 16.19
C GLU A 59 11.64 12.71 16.92
N ASP A 60 10.35 12.89 16.71
CA ASP A 60 9.32 12.03 17.31
C ASP A 60 9.27 10.67 16.61
N PHE A 61 9.40 10.64 15.28
CA PHE A 61 9.47 9.38 14.56
C PHE A 61 10.80 8.64 14.81
N LEU A 62 11.92 9.36 15.01
CA LEU A 62 13.19 8.73 15.37
C LEU A 62 13.14 8.00 16.71
N LYS A 63 12.31 8.44 17.68
CA LYS A 63 12.05 7.69 18.92
C LYS A 63 11.40 6.33 18.64
N VAL A 64 10.51 6.25 17.63
CA VAL A 64 9.93 4.99 17.18
C VAL A 64 11.01 4.06 16.65
N LEU A 65 11.87 4.55 15.76
CA LEU A 65 12.97 3.75 15.19
C LEU A 65 13.98 3.34 16.27
N GLN A 66 14.24 4.22 17.25
CA GLN A 66 15.11 3.90 18.38
C GLN A 66 14.51 2.76 19.22
N SER A 67 13.20 2.78 19.49
CA SER A 67 12.55 1.69 20.23
C SER A 67 12.67 0.34 19.51
N VAL A 68 12.62 0.34 18.17
CA VAL A 68 12.86 -0.86 17.35
C VAL A 68 14.30 -1.33 17.47
N LYS A 69 15.27 -0.42 17.40
CA LYS A 69 16.70 -0.75 17.55
C LYS A 69 17.00 -1.30 18.95
N ASP A 70 16.43 -0.69 19.98
CA ASP A 70 16.59 -1.11 21.38
C ASP A 70 15.97 -2.48 21.69
N SER A 71 14.99 -2.93 20.89
CA SER A 71 14.43 -4.29 21.00
C SER A 71 15.37 -5.39 20.52
N GLY A 72 16.50 -5.03 19.90
CA GLY A 72 17.46 -5.97 19.32
C GLY A 72 17.05 -6.49 17.94
N ALA A 73 16.03 -5.90 17.30
CA ALA A 73 15.64 -6.26 15.96
C ALA A 73 16.72 -5.88 14.93
N ASP A 74 16.89 -6.70 13.89
CA ASP A 74 17.82 -6.42 12.79
C ASP A 74 17.23 -5.30 11.88
N THR A 75 17.71 -4.08 12.10
CA THR A 75 17.24 -2.87 11.42
C THR A 75 17.38 -2.95 9.91
N HIS A 76 18.41 -3.63 9.39
CA HIS A 76 18.61 -3.82 7.95
C HIS A 76 17.49 -4.62 7.26
N LYS A 77 16.69 -5.36 8.04
CA LYS A 77 15.54 -6.14 7.56
C LYS A 77 14.20 -5.44 7.75
N ILE A 78 14.21 -4.22 8.29
CA ILE A 78 12.99 -3.46 8.58
C ILE A 78 12.97 -2.20 7.72
N MET A 79 12.12 -2.19 6.72
CA MET A 79 12.03 -1.07 5.78
C MET A 79 11.13 0.04 6.32
N VAL A 80 11.62 1.26 6.35
CA VAL A 80 10.81 2.46 6.58
C VAL A 80 10.19 2.90 5.25
N VAL A 81 8.87 3.00 5.19
CA VAL A 81 8.14 3.51 4.01
C VAL A 81 7.50 4.84 4.35
N VAL A 82 8.06 5.90 3.76
CA VAL A 82 7.53 7.25 3.93
C VAL A 82 6.32 7.46 3.02
N THR A 83 5.22 7.85 3.62
CA THR A 83 3.95 8.09 2.96
C THR A 83 3.22 9.25 3.64
N GLY A 84 1.94 9.44 3.33
CA GLY A 84 1.11 10.48 3.93
C GLY A 84 0.14 11.04 2.90
N GLY A 85 0.02 12.37 2.84
CA GLY A 85 -0.53 13.03 1.67
C GLY A 85 0.45 12.89 0.51
N GLU A 86 1.48 13.74 0.50
CA GLU A 86 2.61 13.64 -0.43
C GLU A 86 3.92 13.91 0.31
N PRO A 87 4.82 12.93 0.43
CA PRO A 87 6.09 13.11 1.15
C PRO A 87 6.96 14.24 0.61
N LEU A 88 6.93 14.47 -0.71
CA LEU A 88 7.71 15.56 -1.34
C LEU A 88 7.23 16.96 -0.96
N MET A 89 6.13 17.09 -0.22
CA MET A 89 5.68 18.35 0.41
C MET A 89 6.44 18.68 1.70
N ARG A 90 7.17 17.71 2.28
CA ARG A 90 8.02 17.97 3.44
C ARG A 90 9.32 18.65 3.00
N PRO A 91 9.67 19.81 3.58
CA PRO A 91 10.92 20.50 3.24
C PRO A 91 12.17 19.79 3.78
N ASP A 92 12.01 18.97 4.82
CA ASP A 92 13.07 18.24 5.53
C ASP A 92 13.15 16.75 5.16
N LEU A 93 12.49 16.29 4.07
CA LEU A 93 12.46 14.88 3.69
C LEU A 93 13.85 14.27 3.49
N GLU A 94 14.78 15.02 2.92
CA GLU A 94 16.16 14.58 2.72
C GLU A 94 16.88 14.38 4.07
N LYS A 95 16.65 15.29 5.04
CA LYS A 95 17.15 15.13 6.43
C LYS A 95 16.56 13.87 7.07
N CYS A 96 15.25 13.62 6.88
CA CYS A 96 14.58 12.41 7.37
C CYS A 96 15.24 11.16 6.81
N GLY A 97 15.38 11.08 5.48
CA GLY A 97 16.00 9.93 4.82
C GLY A 97 17.40 9.63 5.28
N ARG A 98 18.23 10.68 5.45
CA ARG A 98 19.60 10.54 5.97
C ARG A 98 19.61 9.99 7.39
N ALA A 99 18.72 10.48 8.26
CA ALA A 99 18.62 9.98 9.63
C ALA A 99 18.23 8.50 9.68
N PHE A 100 17.30 8.05 8.80
CA PHE A 100 16.95 6.62 8.73
C PHE A 100 18.15 5.78 8.28
N PHE A 101 18.88 6.24 7.26
CA PHE A 101 20.07 5.56 6.75
C PHE A 101 21.17 5.46 7.82
N GLU A 102 21.42 6.55 8.58
CA GLU A 102 22.39 6.58 9.68
C GLU A 102 21.99 5.68 10.84
N MET A 103 20.68 5.44 11.04
CA MET A 103 20.16 4.45 11.99
C MET A 103 20.12 3.03 11.42
N GLU A 104 20.62 2.82 10.20
CA GLU A 104 20.71 1.53 9.52
C GLU A 104 19.36 0.94 9.08
N PHE A 105 18.34 1.79 8.91
CA PHE A 105 17.07 1.37 8.32
C PHE A 105 17.07 1.64 6.80
N PRO A 106 16.85 0.60 5.95
CA PRO A 106 16.52 0.83 4.55
C PRO A 106 15.21 1.63 4.46
N TRP A 107 15.14 2.55 3.51
CA TRP A 107 13.93 3.35 3.37
C TRP A 107 13.50 3.56 1.93
N GLY A 108 12.21 3.79 1.78
CA GLY A 108 11.57 4.10 0.52
C GLY A 108 10.40 5.05 0.72
N MET A 109 9.76 5.44 -0.39
CA MET A 109 8.59 6.32 -0.34
C MET A 109 7.53 5.96 -1.37
N VAL A 110 6.29 6.36 -1.08
CA VAL A 110 5.19 6.38 -2.03
C VAL A 110 4.90 7.83 -2.41
N THR A 111 4.90 8.15 -3.70
CA THR A 111 4.73 9.51 -4.19
C THR A 111 3.79 9.57 -5.38
N ASN A 112 3.11 10.71 -5.54
CA ASN A 112 2.36 11.02 -6.76
C ASN A 112 3.28 11.51 -7.92
N GLY A 113 4.56 11.71 -7.67
CA GLY A 113 5.56 12.11 -8.65
C GLY A 113 5.50 13.58 -9.11
N TYR A 114 4.46 14.33 -8.75
CA TYR A 114 4.21 15.68 -9.26
C TYR A 114 5.35 16.67 -8.98
N ALA A 115 5.93 16.60 -7.79
CA ALA A 115 7.01 17.49 -7.36
C ALA A 115 8.42 16.88 -7.50
N LEU A 116 8.55 15.69 -8.13
CA LEU A 116 9.83 15.02 -8.29
C LEU A 116 10.60 15.64 -9.47
N THR A 117 11.80 16.14 -9.19
CA THR A 117 12.78 16.59 -10.20
C THR A 117 14.01 15.70 -10.16
N ARG A 118 14.83 15.72 -11.21
CA ARG A 118 16.09 14.97 -11.25
C ARG A 118 17.02 15.34 -10.10
N GLU A 119 17.12 16.61 -9.81
CA GLU A 119 17.93 17.12 -8.70
C GLU A 119 17.41 16.62 -7.34
N LYS A 120 16.07 16.69 -7.11
CA LYS A 120 15.46 16.17 -5.89
C LYS A 120 15.68 14.69 -5.75
N LEU A 121 15.49 13.91 -6.83
CA LEU A 121 15.75 12.47 -6.83
C LEU A 121 17.21 12.16 -6.47
N SER A 122 18.15 12.86 -7.07
CA SER A 122 19.60 12.71 -6.75
C SER A 122 19.90 12.95 -5.27
N ARG A 123 19.33 14.02 -4.68
CA ARG A 123 19.50 14.30 -3.25
C ARG A 123 18.88 13.25 -2.35
N LEU A 124 17.70 12.73 -2.71
CA LEU A 124 17.05 11.65 -1.97
C LEU A 124 17.85 10.34 -2.05
N MET A 125 18.41 10.01 -3.23
CA MET A 125 19.31 8.86 -3.39
C MET A 125 20.57 9.01 -2.52
N ALA A 126 21.16 10.20 -2.48
CA ALA A 126 22.29 10.52 -1.60
C ALA A 126 21.93 10.48 -0.11
N ALA A 127 20.65 10.68 0.23
CA ALA A 127 20.11 10.49 1.58
C ALA A 127 19.71 9.04 1.90
N GLY A 128 20.02 8.08 1.02
CA GLY A 128 19.79 6.64 1.26
C GLY A 128 18.50 6.08 0.70
N LEU A 129 17.73 6.83 -0.11
CA LEU A 129 16.53 6.28 -0.78
C LEU A 129 16.93 5.09 -1.67
N ARG A 130 16.22 3.96 -1.54
CA ARG A 130 16.43 2.76 -2.36
C ARG A 130 15.15 2.18 -2.95
N SER A 131 13.99 2.62 -2.48
CA SER A 131 12.72 2.14 -3.01
C SER A 131 11.74 3.28 -3.21
N MET A 132 10.98 3.21 -4.31
CA MET A 132 9.96 4.22 -4.63
C MET A 132 8.76 3.57 -5.29
N THR A 133 7.57 4.04 -4.95
CA THR A 133 6.34 3.76 -5.69
C THR A 133 5.81 5.05 -6.29
N ILE A 134 5.52 5.06 -7.58
CA ILE A 134 4.93 6.23 -8.27
C ILE A 134 3.53 5.86 -8.75
N SER A 135 2.58 6.77 -8.55
CA SER A 135 1.20 6.57 -8.98
C SER A 135 0.96 7.02 -10.42
N LEU A 136 0.31 6.17 -11.23
CA LEU A 136 -0.16 6.51 -12.58
C LEU A 136 -1.50 5.81 -12.86
N ASP A 137 -2.58 6.57 -13.08
CA ASP A 137 -3.94 6.01 -13.17
C ASP A 137 -4.60 6.18 -14.54
N GLY A 138 -3.85 6.31 -15.59
CA GLY A 138 -4.34 6.49 -16.96
C GLY A 138 -3.53 7.51 -17.72
N PHE A 139 -4.05 7.92 -18.88
CA PHE A 139 -3.51 9.03 -19.66
C PHE A 139 -4.06 10.37 -19.17
N GLU A 140 -3.62 11.46 -19.77
CA GLU A 140 -3.83 12.83 -19.31
C GLU A 140 -5.28 13.11 -18.84
N ALA A 141 -6.28 12.83 -19.68
CA ALA A 141 -7.68 13.13 -19.37
C ALA A 141 -8.19 12.40 -18.12
N ASP A 142 -7.85 11.12 -17.93
CA ASP A 142 -8.36 10.29 -16.85
C ASP A 142 -7.47 10.35 -15.61
N HIS A 143 -6.15 10.44 -15.80
CA HIS A 143 -5.22 10.64 -14.69
C HIS A 143 -5.47 12.00 -14.01
N ASP A 144 -5.50 13.10 -14.79
CA ASP A 144 -5.70 14.44 -14.24
C ASP A 144 -7.08 14.58 -13.59
N TRP A 145 -8.12 13.97 -14.18
CA TRP A 145 -9.45 13.91 -13.59
C TRP A 145 -9.45 13.19 -12.24
N LEU A 146 -8.81 12.01 -12.15
CA LEU A 146 -8.76 11.23 -10.90
C LEU A 146 -7.90 11.90 -9.84
N ARG A 147 -6.79 12.51 -10.25
CA ARG A 147 -5.83 13.21 -9.36
C ARG A 147 -6.27 14.63 -9.01
N GLY A 148 -7.26 15.19 -9.72
CA GLY A 148 -7.88 16.49 -9.45
C GLY A 148 -6.99 17.69 -9.75
N VAL A 149 -5.92 17.53 -10.54
CA VAL A 149 -4.98 18.60 -10.91
C VAL A 149 -4.53 18.44 -12.37
N PRO A 150 -4.79 19.42 -13.25
CA PRO A 150 -4.31 19.41 -14.61
C PRO A 150 -2.78 19.32 -14.68
N GLY A 151 -2.27 18.54 -15.65
CA GLY A 151 -0.83 18.33 -15.85
C GLY A 151 -0.19 17.33 -14.88
N SER A 152 -0.97 16.70 -14.02
CA SER A 152 -0.44 15.66 -13.09
C SER A 152 0.07 14.44 -13.85
N PHE A 153 -0.56 14.07 -14.97
CA PHE A 153 -0.07 12.99 -15.86
C PHE A 153 1.34 13.28 -16.40
N ALA A 154 1.55 14.47 -16.95
CA ALA A 154 2.85 14.86 -17.51
C ALA A 154 3.96 14.79 -16.45
N ARG A 155 3.66 15.23 -15.22
CA ARG A 155 4.59 15.19 -14.09
C ARG A 155 4.89 13.76 -13.63
N ALA A 156 3.86 12.93 -13.43
CA ALA A 156 4.01 11.52 -13.07
C ALA A 156 4.78 10.73 -14.13
N SER A 157 4.47 10.94 -15.42
CA SER A 157 5.16 10.31 -16.54
C SER A 157 6.64 10.69 -16.59
N SER A 158 6.97 11.96 -16.35
CA SER A 158 8.36 12.42 -16.26
C SER A 158 9.08 11.77 -15.07
N ALA A 159 8.42 11.69 -13.91
CA ALA A 159 8.96 11.04 -12.72
C ALA A 159 9.25 9.54 -12.96
N ILE A 160 8.35 8.82 -13.63
CA ILE A 160 8.53 7.40 -13.99
C ILE A 160 9.75 7.24 -14.91
N ARG A 161 9.89 8.04 -15.96
CA ARG A 161 11.06 7.98 -16.85
C ARG A 161 12.38 8.26 -16.12
N MET A 162 12.37 9.21 -15.20
CA MET A 162 13.53 9.48 -14.34
C MET A 162 13.87 8.30 -13.45
N ALA A 163 12.88 7.69 -12.80
CA ALA A 163 13.07 6.52 -11.95
C ALA A 163 13.60 5.32 -12.73
N CYS A 164 13.04 5.03 -13.93
CA CYS A 164 13.52 3.96 -14.81
C CYS A 164 15.00 4.12 -15.21
N SER A 165 15.49 5.37 -15.30
CA SER A 165 16.87 5.68 -15.67
C SER A 165 17.83 5.83 -14.48
N THR A 166 17.34 5.61 -13.24
CA THR A 166 18.12 5.77 -12.02
C THR A 166 18.66 4.42 -11.55
N PRO A 167 19.99 4.20 -11.58
CA PRO A 167 20.59 2.98 -11.06
C PRO A 167 20.29 2.79 -9.56
N ASP A 168 20.26 1.53 -9.12
CA ASP A 168 20.09 1.14 -7.71
C ASP A 168 18.79 1.60 -7.04
N LEU A 169 17.83 2.11 -7.82
CA LEU A 169 16.49 2.40 -7.36
C LEU A 169 15.54 1.24 -7.69
N VAL A 170 15.08 0.54 -6.68
CA VAL A 170 13.97 -0.42 -6.81
C VAL A 170 12.67 0.37 -6.86
N PHE A 171 11.94 0.26 -7.96
CA PHE A 171 10.72 1.02 -8.04
C PHE A 171 9.61 0.32 -8.83
N ASP A 172 8.39 0.66 -8.52
CA ASP A 172 7.21 0.20 -9.23
C ASP A 172 6.23 1.35 -9.48
N VAL A 173 5.30 1.10 -10.37
CA VAL A 173 4.15 1.98 -10.60
C VAL A 173 2.90 1.34 -10.04
N VAL A 174 2.07 2.15 -9.40
CA VAL A 174 0.74 1.77 -8.90
C VAL A 174 -0.34 2.45 -9.74
N THR A 175 -1.31 1.64 -10.18
CA THR A 175 -2.52 2.12 -10.86
C THR A 175 -3.76 1.75 -10.05
N CYS A 176 -4.56 2.75 -9.67
CA CYS A 176 -5.89 2.57 -9.12
C CYS A 176 -6.89 2.42 -10.26
N VAL A 177 -7.30 1.18 -10.54
CA VAL A 177 -8.19 0.85 -11.65
C VAL A 177 -9.63 1.19 -11.29
N ASN A 178 -10.29 1.91 -12.17
CA ASN A 178 -11.68 2.36 -12.05
C ASN A 178 -12.42 2.21 -13.40
N SER A 179 -13.71 2.54 -13.43
CA SER A 179 -14.52 2.35 -14.66
C SER A 179 -14.01 3.14 -15.87
N ARG A 180 -13.34 4.28 -15.65
CA ARG A 180 -12.87 5.14 -16.76
C ARG A 180 -11.56 4.64 -17.38
N ASN A 181 -10.59 4.23 -16.53
CA ASN A 181 -9.27 3.81 -17.02
C ASN A 181 -9.19 2.31 -17.35
N PHE A 182 -10.21 1.52 -16.97
CA PHE A 182 -10.24 0.08 -17.21
C PHE A 182 -10.02 -0.27 -18.71
N GLY A 183 -10.64 0.47 -19.62
CA GLY A 183 -10.48 0.27 -21.07
C GLY A 183 -9.09 0.64 -21.61
N GLN A 184 -8.23 1.28 -20.82
CA GLN A 184 -6.90 1.74 -21.23
C GLN A 184 -5.76 0.86 -20.71
N LEU A 185 -6.05 -0.22 -19.98
CA LEU A 185 -5.02 -1.02 -19.30
C LEU A 185 -3.94 -1.55 -20.26
N GLU A 186 -4.32 -1.98 -21.46
CA GLU A 186 -3.36 -2.42 -22.48
C GLU A 186 -2.43 -1.28 -22.92
N GLN A 187 -2.99 -0.09 -23.17
CA GLN A 187 -2.22 1.08 -23.56
C GLN A 187 -1.30 1.57 -22.44
N ILE A 188 -1.79 1.54 -21.19
CA ILE A 188 -0.97 1.87 -19.98
C ILE A 188 0.19 0.88 -19.87
N LYS A 189 -0.05 -0.42 -20.06
CA LYS A 189 0.99 -1.47 -20.08
C LYS A 189 2.08 -1.13 -21.09
N GLU A 190 1.71 -0.88 -22.34
CA GLU A 190 2.68 -0.56 -23.40
C GLU A 190 3.46 0.74 -23.11
N PHE A 191 2.79 1.76 -22.57
CA PHE A 191 3.45 2.98 -22.14
C PHE A 191 4.49 2.71 -21.05
N LEU A 192 4.14 1.94 -20.01
CA LEU A 192 5.06 1.61 -18.92
C LEU A 192 6.25 0.76 -19.38
N ILE A 193 6.02 -0.20 -20.29
CA ILE A 193 7.08 -0.98 -20.93
C ILE A 193 8.02 -0.07 -21.73
N SER A 194 7.47 0.89 -22.49
CA SER A 194 8.25 1.86 -23.25
C SER A 194 9.12 2.77 -22.38
N CYS A 195 8.71 2.99 -21.13
CA CYS A 195 9.51 3.69 -20.13
C CYS A 195 10.64 2.83 -19.52
N GLY A 196 10.63 1.51 -19.75
CA GLY A 196 11.57 0.57 -19.14
C GLY A 196 11.14 0.04 -17.77
N LEU A 197 9.87 0.20 -17.41
CA LEU A 197 9.33 -0.29 -16.13
C LEU A 197 9.32 -1.83 -16.11
N ARG A 198 9.67 -2.39 -14.94
CA ARG A 198 9.68 -3.84 -14.72
C ARG A 198 8.54 -4.34 -13.85
N GLU A 199 8.05 -3.55 -12.90
CA GLU A 199 7.02 -3.95 -11.94
C GLU A 199 5.86 -2.96 -11.93
N TRP A 200 4.63 -3.48 -12.09
CA TRP A 200 3.40 -2.72 -12.12
C TRP A 200 2.37 -3.34 -11.18
N ARG A 201 1.93 -2.59 -10.17
CA ARG A 201 0.85 -3.02 -9.27
C ARG A 201 -0.46 -2.36 -9.62
N LEU A 202 -1.51 -3.16 -9.67
CA LEU A 202 -2.87 -2.70 -9.93
C LEU A 202 -3.71 -2.89 -8.66
N PHE A 203 -4.45 -1.85 -8.32
CA PHE A 203 -5.39 -1.85 -7.20
C PHE A 203 -6.78 -1.50 -7.72
N THR A 204 -7.82 -1.89 -7.00
CA THR A 204 -9.15 -1.32 -7.17
C THR A 204 -9.33 -0.15 -6.19
N ILE A 205 -10.31 0.70 -6.44
CA ILE A 205 -10.66 1.78 -5.51
C ILE A 205 -11.72 1.23 -4.55
N PHE A 206 -11.43 1.20 -3.27
CA PHE A 206 -12.43 0.85 -2.26
C PHE A 206 -13.15 2.11 -1.75
N PRO A 207 -14.45 1.99 -1.41
CA PRO A 207 -15.34 3.13 -1.19
C PRO A 207 -15.16 3.72 0.23
N VAL A 208 -13.99 4.33 0.49
CA VAL A 208 -13.69 5.05 1.74
C VAL A 208 -13.13 6.44 1.46
N GLY A 209 -13.17 7.33 2.43
CA GLY A 209 -12.73 8.71 2.27
C GLY A 209 -13.51 9.42 1.15
N ARG A 210 -12.80 10.14 0.25
CA ARG A 210 -13.45 10.83 -0.88
C ARG A 210 -14.10 9.90 -1.91
N ALA A 211 -13.71 8.63 -1.96
CA ALA A 211 -14.34 7.64 -2.84
C ALA A 211 -15.66 7.07 -2.28
N ALA A 212 -16.00 7.38 -1.02
CA ALA A 212 -17.25 6.94 -0.43
C ALA A 212 -18.44 7.49 -1.23
N GLY A 213 -19.28 6.59 -1.76
CA GLY A 213 -20.47 6.97 -2.54
C GLY A 213 -20.25 7.32 -4.01
N ASP A 214 -19.01 7.43 -4.48
CA ASP A 214 -18.70 7.66 -5.90
C ASP A 214 -18.68 6.32 -6.67
N LYS A 215 -19.81 6.00 -7.32
CA LYS A 215 -19.98 4.75 -8.08
C LYS A 215 -19.14 4.72 -9.35
N ASP A 216 -18.78 5.87 -9.91
CA ASP A 216 -17.97 5.96 -11.13
C ASP A 216 -16.52 5.52 -10.90
N LEU A 217 -16.10 5.49 -9.65
CA LEU A 217 -14.81 4.97 -9.23
C LEU A 217 -14.79 3.44 -9.08
N GLN A 218 -15.95 2.78 -9.09
CA GLN A 218 -16.05 1.36 -8.83
C GLN A 218 -16.10 0.56 -10.13
N LEU A 219 -15.38 -0.56 -10.18
CA LEU A 219 -15.53 -1.56 -11.25
C LEU A 219 -16.81 -2.37 -11.02
N THR A 220 -17.47 -2.77 -12.09
CA THR A 220 -18.47 -3.85 -12.04
C THR A 220 -17.78 -5.19 -11.72
N ASN A 221 -18.56 -6.20 -11.32
CA ASN A 221 -18.01 -7.55 -11.07
C ASN A 221 -17.41 -8.15 -12.35
N ALA A 222 -17.98 -7.88 -13.52
CA ALA A 222 -17.44 -8.31 -14.81
C ALA A 222 -16.10 -7.65 -15.11
N GLN A 223 -15.99 -6.33 -14.91
CA GLN A 223 -14.73 -5.59 -15.08
C GLN A 223 -13.66 -6.04 -14.07
N PHE A 224 -14.06 -6.32 -12.81
CA PHE A 224 -13.12 -6.83 -11.80
C PHE A 224 -12.54 -8.19 -12.20
N ARG A 225 -13.37 -9.10 -12.69
CA ARG A 225 -12.95 -10.40 -13.21
C ARG A 225 -12.00 -10.23 -14.41
N ALA A 226 -12.38 -9.39 -15.37
CA ALA A 226 -11.57 -9.09 -16.54
C ALA A 226 -10.23 -8.40 -16.17
N LEU A 227 -10.17 -7.60 -15.12
CA LEU A 227 -8.92 -7.05 -14.59
C LEU A 227 -7.97 -8.17 -14.11
N LEU A 228 -8.48 -9.15 -13.37
CA LEU A 228 -7.65 -10.26 -12.90
C LEU A 228 -7.16 -11.14 -14.06
N ASP A 229 -8.02 -11.37 -15.07
CA ASP A 229 -7.63 -12.09 -16.29
C ASP A 229 -6.57 -11.32 -17.08
N PHE A 230 -6.69 -9.99 -17.18
CA PHE A 230 -5.67 -9.12 -17.77
C PHE A 230 -4.32 -9.24 -17.05
N ILE A 231 -4.31 -9.17 -15.71
CA ILE A 231 -3.08 -9.31 -14.92
C ILE A 231 -2.46 -10.69 -15.16
N LYS A 232 -3.25 -11.75 -15.13
CA LYS A 232 -2.79 -13.12 -15.38
C LYS A 232 -2.17 -13.25 -16.78
N ALA A 233 -2.82 -12.70 -17.80
CA ALA A 233 -2.32 -12.70 -19.19
C ALA A 233 -1.00 -11.90 -19.30
N THR A 234 -0.93 -10.70 -18.72
CA THR A 234 0.28 -9.85 -18.71
C THR A 234 1.45 -10.55 -18.01
N ARG A 235 1.21 -11.24 -16.89
CA ARG A 235 2.23 -12.04 -16.21
C ARG A 235 2.74 -13.18 -17.08
N LYS A 236 1.85 -13.86 -17.81
CA LYS A 236 2.21 -14.92 -18.74
C LYS A 236 3.02 -14.41 -19.95
N GLU A 237 2.71 -13.21 -20.42
CA GLU A 237 3.45 -12.52 -21.49
C GLU A 237 4.89 -12.22 -21.07
N GLY A 238 5.14 -11.85 -19.81
CA GLY A 238 6.47 -11.71 -19.22
C GLY A 238 7.24 -10.45 -19.59
N ARG A 239 6.63 -9.48 -20.29
CA ARG A 239 7.29 -8.21 -20.67
C ARG A 239 7.34 -7.19 -19.52
N ILE A 240 6.35 -7.25 -18.65
CA ILE A 240 6.26 -6.49 -17.41
C ILE A 240 5.61 -7.36 -16.34
N LYS A 241 6.09 -7.28 -15.11
CA LYS A 241 5.52 -8.03 -13.99
C LYS A 241 4.33 -7.28 -13.40
N ALA A 242 3.13 -7.55 -13.93
CA ALA A 242 1.89 -7.03 -13.34
C ALA A 242 1.52 -7.83 -12.09
N SER A 243 0.98 -7.15 -11.07
CA SER A 243 0.52 -7.80 -9.83
C SER A 243 -0.73 -7.09 -9.31
N TYR A 244 -1.71 -7.88 -8.85
CA TYR A 244 -2.81 -7.33 -8.08
C TYR A 244 -2.33 -6.99 -6.65
N GLY A 245 -2.72 -5.83 -6.15
CA GLY A 245 -2.30 -5.36 -4.84
C GLY A 245 -2.78 -6.21 -3.66
N CYS A 246 -2.43 -5.81 -2.46
CA CYS A 246 -2.73 -6.53 -1.21
C CYS A 246 -4.16 -6.28 -0.70
N GLU A 247 -5.16 -6.25 -1.57
CA GLU A 247 -6.52 -5.81 -1.22
C GLU A 247 -7.43 -6.91 -0.65
N GLY A 248 -7.30 -8.14 -1.07
CA GLY A 248 -8.19 -9.19 -0.60
C GLY A 248 -7.86 -10.57 -1.15
N PHE A 249 -8.53 -11.58 -0.58
CA PHE A 249 -8.43 -12.95 -1.04
C PHE A 249 -9.26 -13.15 -2.32
N LEU A 250 -8.67 -13.80 -3.32
CA LEU A 250 -9.18 -13.90 -4.68
C LEU A 250 -9.56 -15.33 -5.10
N GLY A 251 -9.61 -16.28 -4.15
CA GLY A 251 -10.01 -17.64 -4.44
C GLY A 251 -9.12 -18.33 -5.47
N ASN A 252 -9.69 -18.69 -6.61
CA ASN A 252 -8.96 -19.41 -7.66
C ASN A 252 -7.89 -18.59 -8.39
N TYR A 253 -7.86 -17.27 -8.23
CA TYR A 253 -6.81 -16.40 -8.80
C TYR A 253 -5.56 -16.29 -7.92
N GLU A 254 -5.59 -16.84 -6.69
CA GLU A 254 -4.42 -16.82 -5.83
C GLU A 254 -3.23 -17.55 -6.47
N GLY A 255 -2.06 -16.91 -6.47
CA GLY A 255 -0.86 -17.41 -7.14
C GLY A 255 -0.75 -17.06 -8.64
N ASP A 256 -1.85 -16.70 -9.30
CA ASP A 256 -1.84 -16.32 -10.73
C ASP A 256 -1.62 -14.82 -10.95
N VAL A 257 -2.14 -13.99 -10.04
CA VAL A 257 -2.17 -12.53 -10.19
C VAL A 257 -1.20 -11.80 -9.25
N ARG A 258 -0.46 -12.52 -8.41
CA ARG A 258 0.59 -12.03 -7.51
C ARG A 258 1.56 -13.16 -7.15
N ASP A 259 2.73 -12.83 -6.61
CA ASP A 259 3.77 -13.81 -6.30
C ASP A 259 3.54 -14.59 -4.99
N TYR A 260 2.51 -14.23 -4.24
CA TYR A 260 2.16 -14.82 -2.95
C TYR A 260 0.67 -15.08 -2.86
N PHE A 261 0.28 -15.99 -1.98
CA PHE A 261 -1.10 -16.14 -1.57
C PHE A 261 -1.47 -15.08 -0.55
N PHE A 262 -2.66 -14.53 -0.68
CA PHE A 262 -3.09 -13.42 0.15
C PHE A 262 -3.17 -13.77 1.64
N PHE A 263 -2.61 -12.92 2.45
CA PHE A 263 -3.03 -12.66 3.82
C PHE A 263 -2.74 -11.19 4.17
N CYS A 264 -3.56 -10.62 5.03
CA CYS A 264 -3.33 -9.25 5.48
C CYS A 264 -2.11 -9.23 6.39
N GLN A 265 -1.06 -8.50 6.01
CA GLN A 265 0.20 -8.41 6.77
C GLN A 265 0.15 -7.33 7.86
N ALA A 266 -0.93 -6.53 7.90
CA ALA A 266 -1.13 -5.49 8.90
C ALA A 266 -1.07 -6.08 10.32
N GLY A 267 -0.21 -5.54 11.18
CA GLY A 267 0.00 -6.00 12.56
C GLY A 267 0.71 -7.35 12.71
N ILE A 268 1.11 -7.98 11.59
CA ILE A 268 1.87 -9.24 11.56
C ILE A 268 3.32 -8.99 11.15
N SER A 269 3.53 -8.29 10.05
CA SER A 269 4.85 -7.87 9.58
C SER A 269 4.93 -6.40 9.18
N VAL A 270 3.80 -5.72 9.22
CA VAL A 270 3.65 -4.31 8.85
C VAL A 270 3.07 -3.54 10.01
N GLY A 271 3.83 -2.58 10.52
CA GLY A 271 3.41 -1.56 11.48
C GLY A 271 3.39 -0.18 10.84
N GLY A 272 2.83 0.80 11.52
CA GLY A 272 2.79 2.16 11.02
C GLY A 272 2.50 3.20 12.09
N VAL A 273 2.92 4.42 11.81
CA VAL A 273 2.65 5.61 12.63
C VAL A 273 1.97 6.64 11.76
N LEU A 274 0.79 7.05 12.17
CA LEU A 274 0.01 8.09 11.51
C LEU A 274 0.50 9.49 11.90
N SER A 275 0.10 10.49 11.16
CA SER A 275 0.58 11.87 11.33
C SER A 275 0.23 12.50 12.69
N ASP A 276 -0.80 11.97 13.38
CA ASP A 276 -1.21 12.36 14.73
C ASP A 276 -0.50 11.57 15.85
N GLY A 277 0.46 10.71 15.47
CA GLY A 277 1.18 9.83 16.39
C GLY A 277 0.46 8.51 16.67
N SER A 278 -0.72 8.26 16.13
CA SER A 278 -1.44 7.00 16.33
C SER A 278 -0.62 5.82 15.79
N ILE A 279 -0.48 4.77 16.60
CA ILE A 279 0.17 3.51 16.22
C ILE A 279 -0.87 2.63 15.55
N SER A 280 -0.69 2.42 14.26
CA SER A 280 -1.53 1.60 13.41
C SER A 280 -0.69 0.53 12.72
N ALA A 281 -1.28 -0.27 11.83
CA ALA A 281 -0.55 -1.29 11.11
C ALA A 281 -0.26 -0.89 9.65
N CYS A 282 -1.22 -0.28 8.98
CA CYS A 282 -1.10 0.09 7.57
C CYS A 282 -1.83 1.42 7.34
N THR A 283 -1.24 2.31 6.56
CA THR A 283 -1.83 3.62 6.25
C THR A 283 -3.08 3.55 5.37
N SER A 284 -3.40 2.38 4.81
CA SER A 284 -4.68 2.14 4.13
C SER A 284 -5.84 1.86 5.10
N ILE A 285 -5.56 1.61 6.39
CA ILE A 285 -6.58 1.38 7.41
C ILE A 285 -6.98 2.73 7.97
N ARG A 286 -8.20 3.16 7.67
CA ARG A 286 -8.76 4.44 8.11
C ARG A 286 -9.77 4.29 9.24
N SER A 287 -10.27 3.09 9.45
CA SER A 287 -11.10 2.74 10.60
C SER A 287 -10.30 2.77 11.90
N ASN A 288 -10.99 2.96 13.01
CA ASN A 288 -10.39 3.16 14.34
C ASN A 288 -9.87 1.85 14.96
N TYR A 289 -8.84 1.27 14.32
CA TYR A 289 -8.11 0.10 14.83
C TYR A 289 -6.74 0.47 15.41
N HIS A 290 -6.55 1.72 15.84
CA HIS A 290 -5.29 2.20 16.43
C HIS A 290 -5.02 1.51 17.76
N GLN A 291 -3.77 1.10 18.02
CA GLN A 291 -3.40 0.30 19.19
C GLN A 291 -2.69 1.11 20.28
N GLY A 292 -2.35 2.35 19.99
CA GLY A 292 -1.66 3.26 20.90
C GLY A 292 -1.31 4.57 20.21
N ASN A 293 -0.49 5.39 20.86
CA ASN A 293 0.00 6.64 20.32
C ASN A 293 1.43 6.91 20.79
N ILE A 294 2.37 7.24 19.89
CA ILE A 294 3.81 7.41 20.18
C ILE A 294 4.11 8.50 21.21
N TYR A 295 3.18 9.41 21.45
CA TYR A 295 3.31 10.45 22.48
C TYR A 295 2.97 9.96 23.88
N LYS A 296 2.46 8.72 24.02
CA LYS A 296 2.06 8.11 25.30
C LYS A 296 2.65 6.73 25.50
N ASP A 297 2.96 6.04 24.40
CA ASP A 297 3.32 4.62 24.42
C ASP A 297 4.67 4.39 23.73
N ASN A 298 5.41 3.37 24.15
CA ASN A 298 6.55 2.86 23.40
C ASN A 298 6.02 2.03 22.21
N PHE A 299 6.57 2.27 21.00
CA PHE A 299 6.09 1.60 19.79
C PHE A 299 6.26 0.07 19.87
N MET A 300 7.41 -0.43 20.32
CA MET A 300 7.65 -1.87 20.40
C MET A 300 6.81 -2.55 21.48
N ASP A 301 6.56 -1.89 22.61
CA ASP A 301 5.65 -2.43 23.63
C ASP A 301 4.23 -2.57 23.07
N VAL A 302 3.77 -1.60 22.29
CA VAL A 302 2.47 -1.67 21.62
C VAL A 302 2.48 -2.78 20.56
N TRP A 303 3.53 -2.84 19.73
CA TRP A 303 3.69 -3.87 18.70
C TRP A 303 3.60 -5.29 19.28
N GLU A 304 4.34 -5.56 20.31
CA GLU A 304 4.38 -6.90 20.93
C GLU A 304 3.06 -7.25 21.63
N ASN A 305 2.47 -6.31 22.38
CA ASN A 305 1.46 -6.63 23.38
C ASN A 305 0.04 -6.21 23.01
N ARG A 306 -0.19 -5.29 22.05
CA ARG A 306 -1.54 -4.76 21.78
C ARG A 306 -2.10 -5.06 20.40
N PHE A 307 -1.34 -5.65 19.48
CA PHE A 307 -1.78 -5.92 18.11
C PHE A 307 -2.65 -7.18 17.96
N GLN A 308 -3.29 -7.64 19.03
CA GLN A 308 -4.18 -8.82 19.01
C GLN A 308 -5.36 -8.67 18.01
N PRO A 309 -6.02 -7.49 17.86
CA PRO A 309 -7.08 -7.34 16.87
C PRO A 309 -6.64 -7.63 15.43
N TYR A 310 -5.37 -7.40 15.12
CA TYR A 310 -4.78 -7.67 13.80
C TYR A 310 -4.29 -9.12 13.64
N ARG A 311 -3.98 -9.81 14.72
CA ARG A 311 -3.41 -11.17 14.74
C ARG A 311 -4.48 -12.22 14.94
N ALA A 312 -5.49 -11.95 15.77
CA ALA A 312 -6.60 -12.84 16.08
C ALA A 312 -7.87 -12.42 15.33
N HIS A 313 -8.04 -12.89 14.12
CA HIS A 313 -9.13 -12.49 13.22
C HIS A 313 -10.51 -13.12 13.55
N SER A 314 -10.67 -13.87 14.66
CA SER A 314 -11.93 -14.53 15.02
C SER A 314 -13.09 -13.53 15.16
N TRP A 315 -12.85 -12.32 15.63
CA TRP A 315 -13.86 -11.27 15.75
C TRP A 315 -14.44 -10.82 14.38
N MET A 316 -13.68 -10.97 13.28
CA MET A 316 -14.13 -10.68 11.93
C MET A 316 -15.03 -11.77 11.32
N LYS A 317 -15.25 -12.90 12.03
CA LYS A 317 -16.06 -14.03 11.56
C LYS A 317 -17.55 -13.77 11.81
N THR A 318 -18.04 -12.66 11.30
CA THR A 318 -19.42 -12.18 11.46
C THR A 318 -20.08 -11.98 10.09
N GLY A 319 -21.36 -11.73 10.07
CA GLY A 319 -22.10 -11.48 8.83
C GLY A 319 -21.82 -12.54 7.76
N GLU A 320 -21.44 -12.10 6.59
CA GLU A 320 -21.10 -12.96 5.44
C GLU A 320 -19.91 -13.91 5.70
N CYS A 321 -19.01 -13.53 6.60
CA CYS A 321 -17.85 -14.34 6.93
C CYS A 321 -18.17 -15.48 7.89
N ALA A 322 -19.30 -15.45 8.61
CA ALA A 322 -19.64 -16.42 9.66
C ALA A 322 -19.72 -17.86 9.13
N SER A 323 -20.33 -18.06 7.96
CA SER A 323 -20.51 -19.37 7.31
C SER A 323 -19.66 -19.55 6.04
N CYS A 324 -18.72 -18.64 5.77
CA CYS A 324 -17.94 -18.65 4.54
C CYS A 324 -17.00 -19.88 4.48
N ARG A 325 -17.15 -20.71 3.44
CA ARG A 325 -16.29 -21.89 3.21
C ARG A 325 -14.80 -21.55 3.02
N TRP A 326 -14.50 -20.32 2.59
CA TRP A 326 -13.15 -19.82 2.36
C TRP A 326 -12.49 -19.19 3.60
N TRP A 327 -13.23 -19.09 4.70
CA TRP A 327 -12.73 -18.45 5.93
C TRP A 327 -11.35 -18.94 6.35
N LYS A 328 -11.10 -20.24 6.26
CA LYS A 328 -9.82 -20.83 6.69
C LYS A 328 -8.59 -20.31 5.94
N TYR A 329 -8.78 -19.79 4.72
CA TYR A 329 -7.74 -19.19 3.90
C TYR A 329 -7.80 -17.64 3.92
N CYS A 330 -8.99 -17.08 3.71
CA CYS A 330 -9.25 -15.65 3.62
C CYS A 330 -9.07 -14.91 4.95
N ARG A 331 -9.48 -15.52 6.07
CA ARG A 331 -9.42 -14.95 7.42
C ARG A 331 -10.08 -13.57 7.56
N GLY A 332 -11.10 -13.27 6.77
CA GLY A 332 -11.83 -12.01 6.83
C GLY A 332 -11.31 -10.91 5.91
N SER A 333 -10.42 -11.22 4.97
CA SER A 333 -9.84 -10.29 4.00
C SER A 333 -8.89 -9.25 4.61
N GLY A 334 -8.64 -8.13 3.92
CA GLY A 334 -7.79 -7.05 4.43
C GLY A 334 -8.47 -6.21 5.49
N MET A 335 -7.73 -5.80 6.52
CA MET A 335 -8.24 -4.94 7.59
C MET A 335 -8.81 -3.61 7.08
N HIS A 336 -8.22 -3.04 6.02
CA HIS A 336 -8.67 -1.80 5.39
C HIS A 336 -10.03 -1.92 4.66
N LEU A 337 -10.55 -3.15 4.51
CA LEU A 337 -11.87 -3.41 3.94
C LEU A 337 -12.96 -3.51 5.00
N ARG A 338 -12.70 -3.08 6.23
CA ARG A 338 -13.64 -3.07 7.34
C ARG A 338 -13.87 -1.67 7.88
N ASP A 339 -15.12 -1.41 8.23
CA ASP A 339 -15.53 -0.17 8.90
C ASP A 339 -15.19 -0.20 10.41
N ASP A 340 -15.54 0.87 11.13
CA ASP A 340 -15.30 1.01 12.57
C ASP A 340 -16.06 -0.02 13.41
N ASP A 341 -17.18 -0.54 12.92
CA ASP A 341 -17.99 -1.56 13.56
C ASP A 341 -17.54 -3.00 13.23
N GLY A 342 -16.50 -3.14 12.42
CA GLY A 342 -15.96 -4.42 11.98
C GLY A 342 -16.71 -5.07 10.82
N ASN A 343 -17.68 -4.39 10.20
CA ASN A 343 -18.38 -4.90 9.05
C ASN A 343 -17.50 -4.89 7.80
N LEU A 344 -17.68 -5.90 6.94
CA LEU A 344 -16.95 -5.97 5.69
C LEU A 344 -17.56 -5.00 4.65
N ILE A 345 -16.76 -4.02 4.20
CA ILE A 345 -17.18 -3.03 3.19
C ILE A 345 -17.24 -3.68 1.80
N VAL A 346 -16.22 -4.47 1.46
CA VAL A 346 -16.11 -5.15 0.16
C VAL A 346 -15.56 -6.56 0.33
N CYS A 347 -16.24 -7.54 -0.25
CA CYS A 347 -15.75 -8.91 -0.40
C CYS A 347 -15.28 -9.15 -1.84
N HIS A 348 -13.98 -9.17 -2.08
CA HIS A 348 -13.43 -9.43 -3.42
C HIS A 348 -13.83 -10.80 -3.95
N LEU A 349 -13.88 -11.81 -3.09
CA LEU A 349 -14.24 -13.17 -3.50
C LEU A 349 -15.67 -13.25 -4.04
N LYS A 350 -16.65 -12.58 -3.39
CA LYS A 350 -18.03 -12.53 -3.89
C LYS A 350 -18.18 -11.84 -5.24
N ARG A 351 -17.29 -10.90 -5.55
CA ARG A 351 -17.27 -10.26 -6.88
C ARG A 351 -16.85 -11.23 -8.00
N LEU A 352 -16.28 -12.37 -7.63
CA LEU A 352 -15.80 -13.41 -8.55
C LEU A 352 -16.79 -14.58 -8.68
N GLU A 353 -17.75 -14.69 -7.78
CA GLU A 353 -18.87 -15.65 -7.86
C GLU A 353 -19.98 -15.12 -8.77
#